data_5467d81ed83a2e59c26fbccc3e31b312
#
_entry.id   5467d81ed83a2e59c26fbccc3e31b312
#
_cell.length_a   1.000
_cell.length_b   1.000
_cell.length_c   1.000
_cell.angle_alpha   90.00
_cell.angle_beta   90.00
_cell.angle_gamma   90.00
#
_symmetry.space_group_name_H-M   'P 1'
#
loop_
_entity.id
_entity.type
_entity.pdbx_description
1 polymer ?
#
loop_
_entity_poly.entity_id
_entity_poly.type
_entity_poly.pdbx_seq_one_letter_code
_entity_poly.pdbx_strand_id
1 'polypeptide(L)'
;MTFKYLIASLAIGLSGAAFAAPELPRHADLDRKTAQLLADSALENCAGTVSVLDRGGNLLVTLRGDGIGPHNTAASQRKAYTALSTKTPTRMFAQRARSNPDTANLNTLDELLLLGGGIPLFAGKELVGAMGVAGSGGGEQDESCAIKAAEVVGLSLNRT
;
A
#
# COMPACT_ATOMS: atom_id res chain seq x y z
N MET A 1 70.57 -8.35 49.51
CA MET A 1 70.35 -8.13 48.05
C MET A 1 68.94 -8.65 47.70
N THR A 2 67.98 -7.80 47.66
CA THR A 2 66.55 -8.12 47.37
C THR A 2 66.23 -7.68 45.95
N PHE A 3 66.02 -8.66 45.06
CA PHE A 3 65.67 -8.43 43.65
C PHE A 3 64.15 -8.20 43.58
N LYS A 4 63.70 -6.98 43.24
CA LYS A 4 62.30 -6.63 42.98
C LYS A 4 61.98 -6.91 41.51
N TYR A 5 61.16 -7.93 41.22
CA TYR A 5 60.63 -8.17 39.89
C TYR A 5 59.46 -7.21 39.64
N LEU A 6 59.64 -6.32 38.64
CA LEU A 6 58.57 -5.47 38.11
C LEU A 6 57.83 -6.25 37.05
N ILE A 7 56.59 -6.62 37.32
CA ILE A 7 55.69 -7.25 36.33
C ILE A 7 54.96 -6.09 35.61
N ALA A 8 55.34 -5.85 34.39
CA ALA A 8 54.58 -4.94 33.51
C ALA A 8 53.41 -5.69 32.87
N SER A 9 52.18 -5.38 33.29
CA SER A 9 50.98 -5.93 32.69
C SER A 9 50.64 -5.16 31.40
N LEU A 10 50.81 -5.84 30.27
CA LEU A 10 50.43 -5.32 28.95
C LEU A 10 48.92 -5.56 28.75
N ALA A 11 48.11 -4.52 28.91
CA ALA A 11 46.68 -4.57 28.61
C ALA A 11 46.49 -4.41 27.08
N ILE A 12 46.22 -5.53 26.41
CA ILE A 12 45.83 -5.52 24.99
C ILE A 12 44.36 -5.08 24.91
N GLY A 13 44.10 -3.82 24.57
CA GLY A 13 42.77 -3.30 24.27
C GLY A 13 42.28 -3.92 22.96
N LEU A 14 41.33 -4.84 23.01
CA LEU A 14 40.53 -5.22 21.84
C LEU A 14 39.62 -4.06 21.46
N SER A 15 40.06 -3.24 20.50
CA SER A 15 39.16 -2.28 19.84
C SER A 15 38.21 -3.05 18.94
N GLY A 16 37.03 -3.38 19.43
CA GLY A 16 35.94 -3.93 18.63
C GLY A 16 35.53 -2.87 17.59
N ALA A 17 35.74 -3.15 16.32
CA ALA A 17 35.21 -2.34 15.25
C ALA A 17 33.66 -2.44 15.31
N ALA A 18 33.00 -1.40 15.83
CA ALA A 18 31.57 -1.27 15.75
C ALA A 18 31.22 -0.98 14.28
N PHE A 19 30.68 -1.98 13.58
CA PHE A 19 30.09 -1.74 12.25
C PHE A 19 28.84 -0.88 12.44
N ALA A 20 28.86 0.32 11.89
CA ALA A 20 27.66 1.16 11.82
C ALA A 20 26.61 0.45 10.95
N ALA A 21 25.37 0.39 11.44
CA ALA A 21 24.27 -0.14 10.63
C ALA A 21 24.13 0.67 9.34
N PRO A 22 23.83 0.02 8.19
CA PRO A 22 23.64 0.75 6.95
C PRO A 22 22.47 1.73 7.08
N GLU A 23 22.61 2.91 6.47
CA GLU A 23 21.51 3.88 6.40
C GLU A 23 20.45 3.35 5.43
N LEU A 24 19.28 3.04 5.95
CA LEU A 24 18.16 2.53 5.17
C LEU A 24 17.31 3.69 4.64
N PRO A 25 16.77 3.58 3.41
CA PRO A 25 15.90 4.61 2.87
C PRO A 25 14.62 4.73 3.71
N ARG A 26 14.19 5.96 3.95
CA ARG A 26 12.93 6.27 4.61
C ARG A 26 11.90 6.63 3.57
N HIS A 27 10.66 6.18 3.78
CA HIS A 27 9.54 6.42 2.89
C HIS A 27 8.33 6.86 3.68
N ALA A 28 7.50 7.74 3.09
CA ALA A 28 6.18 8.02 3.62
C ALA A 28 5.30 6.78 3.50
N ASP A 29 4.42 6.59 4.46
CA ASP A 29 3.46 5.49 4.50
C ASP A 29 2.10 6.00 4.94
N LEU A 30 1.04 5.31 4.55
CA LEU A 30 -0.32 5.66 4.92
C LEU A 30 -0.59 5.22 6.36
N ASP A 31 -1.06 6.14 7.17
CA ASP A 31 -1.47 5.82 8.54
C ASP A 31 -2.94 5.38 8.63
N ARG A 32 -3.29 4.71 9.73
CA ARG A 32 -4.66 4.24 9.99
C ARG A 32 -5.69 5.37 10.00
N LYS A 33 -5.32 6.57 10.48
CA LYS A 33 -6.25 7.70 10.58
C LYS A 33 -6.63 8.20 9.19
N THR A 34 -5.66 8.37 8.32
CA THR A 34 -5.89 8.77 6.92
C THR A 34 -6.64 7.68 6.15
N ALA A 35 -6.31 6.39 6.40
CA ALA A 35 -7.02 5.26 5.81
C ALA A 35 -8.51 5.24 6.22
N GLN A 36 -8.82 5.55 7.47
CA GLN A 36 -10.20 5.65 7.94
C GLN A 36 -10.95 6.80 7.26
N LEU A 37 -10.33 7.99 7.16
CA LEU A 37 -10.92 9.14 6.46
C LEU A 37 -11.22 8.83 4.98
N LEU A 38 -10.32 8.11 4.30
CA LEU A 38 -10.53 7.65 2.92
C LEU A 38 -11.76 6.73 2.83
N ALA A 39 -11.86 5.75 3.72
CA ALA A 39 -12.94 4.78 3.70
C ALA A 39 -14.30 5.42 4.02
N ASP A 40 -14.35 6.29 5.03
CA ASP A 40 -15.56 7.02 5.40
C ASP A 40 -16.01 7.94 4.26
N SER A 41 -15.10 8.74 3.68
CA SER A 41 -15.40 9.64 2.55
C SER A 41 -15.93 8.90 1.32
N ALA A 42 -15.41 7.70 1.03
CA ALA A 42 -15.93 6.90 -0.06
C ALA A 42 -17.36 6.43 0.19
N LEU A 43 -17.67 5.95 1.40
CA LEU A 43 -18.99 5.42 1.74
C LEU A 43 -20.05 6.51 1.98
N GLU A 44 -19.66 7.75 2.28
CA GLU A 44 -20.59 8.89 2.32
C GLU A 44 -21.23 9.18 0.96
N ASN A 45 -20.51 8.87 -0.12
CA ASN A 45 -20.91 9.22 -1.49
C ASN A 45 -21.32 8.03 -2.34
N CYS A 46 -21.00 6.80 -1.91
CA CYS A 46 -21.21 5.59 -2.70
C CYS A 46 -21.62 4.41 -1.81
N ALA A 47 -22.59 3.63 -2.29
CA ALA A 47 -22.80 2.30 -1.75
C ALA A 47 -21.63 1.39 -2.19
N GLY A 48 -21.10 0.56 -1.28
CA GLY A 48 -20.01 -0.34 -1.65
C GLY A 48 -19.26 -0.91 -0.47
N THR A 49 -18.14 -1.53 -0.77
CA THR A 49 -17.11 -1.94 0.20
C THR A 49 -15.80 -1.25 -0.19
N VAL A 50 -15.10 -0.73 0.80
CA VAL A 50 -13.83 -0.03 0.65
C VAL A 50 -12.76 -0.76 1.43
N SER A 51 -11.60 -0.96 0.82
CA SER A 51 -10.39 -1.44 1.49
C SER A 51 -9.24 -0.50 1.21
N VAL A 52 -8.46 -0.18 2.26
CA VAL A 52 -7.29 0.69 2.19
C VAL A 52 -6.08 -0.08 2.71
N LEU A 53 -5.00 -0.08 1.91
CA LEU A 53 -3.74 -0.73 2.20
C LEU A 53 -2.65 0.32 2.42
N ASP A 54 -1.70 0.01 3.32
CA ASP A 54 -0.46 0.77 3.44
C ASP A 54 0.47 0.51 2.24
N ARG A 55 1.62 1.15 2.23
CA ARG A 55 2.63 0.99 1.20
C ARG A 55 3.20 -0.43 1.10
N GLY A 56 3.21 -1.17 2.20
CA GLY A 56 3.66 -2.57 2.29
C GLY A 56 2.63 -3.59 1.84
N GLY A 57 1.40 -3.14 1.53
CA GLY A 57 0.28 -4.03 1.15
C GLY A 57 -0.49 -4.58 2.34
N ASN A 58 -0.23 -4.08 3.55
CA ASN A 58 -0.98 -4.49 4.73
C ASN A 58 -2.33 -3.78 4.78
N LEU A 59 -3.36 -4.51 5.19
CA LEU A 59 -4.70 -3.96 5.33
C LEU A 59 -4.79 -3.04 6.55
N LEU A 60 -5.13 -1.76 6.33
CA LEU A 60 -5.36 -0.78 7.39
C LEU A 60 -6.84 -0.70 7.79
N VAL A 61 -7.73 -0.67 6.80
CA VAL A 61 -9.17 -0.52 6.99
C VAL A 61 -9.92 -1.28 5.91
N THR A 62 -11.01 -1.95 6.30
CA THR A 62 -12.08 -2.38 5.39
C THR A 62 -13.42 -1.99 6.00
N LEU A 63 -14.22 -1.23 5.25
CA LEU A 63 -15.59 -0.91 5.58
C LEU A 63 -16.53 -1.43 4.50
N ARG A 64 -17.62 -2.08 4.91
CA ARG A 64 -18.67 -2.56 4.00
C ARG A 64 -19.98 -1.87 4.35
N GLY A 65 -20.58 -1.22 3.36
CA GLY A 65 -21.91 -0.63 3.50
C GLY A 65 -23.00 -1.68 3.70
N ASP A 66 -24.13 -1.24 4.25
CA ASP A 66 -25.27 -2.11 4.47
C ASP A 66 -25.84 -2.66 3.16
N GLY A 67 -26.22 -3.93 3.18
CA GLY A 67 -26.83 -4.62 2.02
C GLY A 67 -25.84 -4.96 0.88
N ILE A 68 -24.55 -4.63 1.01
CA ILE A 68 -23.54 -4.94 -0.01
C ILE A 68 -23.18 -6.43 0.03
N GLY A 69 -23.14 -7.06 -1.14
CA GLY A 69 -22.85 -8.49 -1.26
C GLY A 69 -21.47 -8.86 -0.67
N PRO A 70 -21.35 -10.00 0.03
CA PRO A 70 -20.14 -10.33 0.83
C PRO A 70 -18.86 -10.49 0.00
N HIS A 71 -18.96 -10.87 -1.28
CA HIS A 71 -17.80 -10.99 -2.18
C HIS A 71 -17.09 -9.67 -2.42
N ASN A 72 -17.77 -8.53 -2.22
CA ASN A 72 -17.18 -7.20 -2.42
C ASN A 72 -16.07 -6.87 -1.40
N THR A 73 -16.07 -7.53 -0.23
CA THR A 73 -15.00 -7.39 0.76
C THR A 73 -13.66 -7.88 0.18
N ALA A 74 -13.63 -9.10 -0.34
CA ALA A 74 -12.43 -9.63 -0.99
C ALA A 74 -12.11 -8.86 -2.29
N ALA A 75 -13.13 -8.47 -3.06
CA ALA A 75 -12.93 -7.74 -4.32
C ALA A 75 -12.28 -6.36 -4.09
N SER A 76 -12.75 -5.58 -3.10
CA SER A 76 -12.16 -4.27 -2.79
C SER A 76 -10.69 -4.39 -2.36
N GLN A 77 -10.38 -5.39 -1.53
CA GLN A 77 -9.02 -5.66 -1.07
C GLN A 77 -8.07 -6.03 -2.22
N ARG A 78 -8.52 -6.97 -3.09
CA ARG A 78 -7.75 -7.38 -4.28
C ARG A 78 -7.57 -6.25 -5.28
N LYS A 79 -8.57 -5.38 -5.48
CA LYS A 79 -8.44 -4.17 -6.31
C LYS A 79 -7.40 -3.21 -5.74
N ALA A 80 -7.43 -2.95 -4.42
CA ALA A 80 -6.40 -2.13 -3.76
C ALA A 80 -5.00 -2.74 -3.95
N TYR A 81 -4.85 -4.03 -3.72
CA TYR A 81 -3.58 -4.74 -3.88
C TYR A 81 -3.05 -4.70 -5.31
N THR A 82 -3.94 -4.88 -6.30
CA THR A 82 -3.60 -4.75 -7.72
C THR A 82 -3.09 -3.35 -8.06
N ALA A 83 -3.79 -2.31 -7.58
CA ALA A 83 -3.39 -0.92 -7.81
C ALA A 83 -2.05 -0.58 -7.14
N LEU A 84 -1.82 -1.06 -5.92
CA LEU A 84 -0.56 -0.90 -5.19
C LEU A 84 0.61 -1.52 -5.95
N SER A 85 0.45 -2.80 -6.33
CA SER A 85 1.49 -3.60 -6.96
C SER A 85 1.87 -3.07 -8.35
N THR A 86 0.88 -2.64 -9.12
CA THR A 86 1.07 -2.15 -10.49
C THR A 86 1.29 -0.63 -10.57
N LYS A 87 1.08 0.09 -9.46
CA LYS A 87 1.13 1.57 -9.38
C LYS A 87 0.25 2.24 -10.44
N THR A 88 -0.86 1.60 -10.76
CA THR A 88 -1.76 1.97 -11.87
C THR A 88 -3.21 1.76 -11.43
N PRO A 89 -4.14 2.66 -11.74
CA PRO A 89 -5.57 2.42 -11.56
C PRO A 89 -5.97 1.10 -12.24
N THR A 90 -6.72 0.26 -11.52
CA THR A 90 -6.97 -1.13 -11.97
C THR A 90 -7.79 -1.23 -13.25
N ARG A 91 -8.64 -0.24 -13.56
CA ARG A 91 -9.36 -0.19 -14.84
C ARG A 91 -8.40 0.01 -16.02
N MET A 92 -7.46 0.94 -15.90
CA MET A 92 -6.42 1.16 -16.91
C MET A 92 -5.52 -0.06 -17.04
N PHE A 93 -5.12 -0.66 -15.93
CA PHE A 93 -4.28 -1.86 -15.94
C PHE A 93 -5.00 -3.04 -16.61
N ALA A 94 -6.28 -3.27 -16.31
CA ALA A 94 -7.09 -4.30 -16.92
C ALA A 94 -7.22 -4.12 -18.47
N GLN A 95 -7.33 -2.89 -18.94
CA GLN A 95 -7.35 -2.61 -20.38
C GLN A 95 -6.02 -2.98 -21.04
N ARG A 96 -4.89 -2.57 -20.43
CA ARG A 96 -3.54 -2.91 -20.94
C ARG A 96 -3.30 -4.42 -20.93
N ALA A 97 -3.69 -5.12 -19.86
CA ALA A 97 -3.51 -6.56 -19.75
C ALA A 97 -4.25 -7.35 -20.83
N ARG A 98 -5.46 -6.91 -21.22
CA ARG A 98 -6.21 -7.57 -22.30
C ARG A 98 -5.54 -7.51 -23.67
N SER A 99 -4.73 -6.49 -23.92
CA SER A 99 -4.04 -6.28 -25.20
C SER A 99 -2.57 -6.70 -25.19
N ASN A 100 -2.05 -7.15 -24.05
CA ASN A 100 -0.65 -7.55 -23.90
C ASN A 100 -0.54 -8.97 -23.34
N PRO A 101 -0.05 -9.94 -24.14
CA PRO A 101 0.10 -11.33 -23.71
C PRO A 101 0.96 -11.53 -22.45
N ASP A 102 1.99 -10.69 -22.24
CA ASP A 102 2.89 -10.80 -21.10
C ASP A 102 2.20 -10.47 -19.76
N THR A 103 1.14 -9.67 -19.81
CA THR A 103 0.39 -9.25 -18.61
C THR A 103 -1.00 -9.88 -18.54
N ALA A 104 -1.47 -10.51 -19.61
CA ALA A 104 -2.81 -11.12 -19.66
C ALA A 104 -3.01 -12.20 -18.58
N ASN A 105 -1.94 -12.95 -18.25
CA ASN A 105 -1.98 -14.03 -17.28
C ASN A 105 -1.84 -13.56 -15.82
N LEU A 106 -1.67 -12.27 -15.54
CA LEU A 106 -1.64 -11.76 -14.16
C LEU A 106 -2.97 -11.96 -13.43
N ASN A 107 -4.07 -12.20 -14.14
CA ASN A 107 -5.35 -12.59 -13.57
C ASN A 107 -5.36 -13.99 -12.94
N THR A 108 -4.32 -14.80 -13.13
CA THR A 108 -4.16 -16.11 -12.47
C THR A 108 -3.55 -16.01 -11.07
N LEU A 109 -3.04 -14.85 -10.68
CA LEU A 109 -2.59 -14.59 -9.32
C LEU A 109 -3.79 -14.26 -8.43
N ASP A 110 -3.98 -15.05 -7.37
CA ASP A 110 -5.17 -14.94 -6.50
C ASP A 110 -5.32 -13.57 -5.85
N GLU A 111 -4.22 -12.89 -5.59
CA GLU A 111 -4.19 -11.56 -4.96
C GLU A 111 -4.60 -10.44 -5.92
N LEU A 112 -4.52 -10.67 -7.23
CA LEU A 112 -4.83 -9.64 -8.22
C LEU A 112 -6.27 -9.76 -8.71
N LEU A 113 -6.89 -8.61 -8.96
CA LEU A 113 -8.20 -8.51 -9.58
C LEU A 113 -8.19 -7.39 -10.64
N LEU A 114 -8.22 -7.79 -11.91
CA LEU A 114 -8.15 -6.90 -13.07
C LEU A 114 -9.53 -6.31 -13.40
N LEU A 115 -10.14 -5.65 -12.40
CA LEU A 115 -11.40 -4.93 -12.51
C LEU A 115 -11.22 -3.51 -11.97
N GLY A 116 -11.90 -2.53 -12.59
CA GLY A 116 -11.87 -1.13 -12.14
C GLY A 116 -12.32 -0.96 -10.69
N GLY A 117 -11.84 0.08 -10.04
CA GLY A 117 -12.16 0.44 -8.66
C GLY A 117 -10.98 0.43 -7.69
N GLY A 118 -9.79 -0.03 -8.11
CA GLY A 118 -8.56 0.12 -7.35
C GLY A 118 -7.75 1.31 -7.84
N ILE A 119 -7.22 2.11 -6.93
CA ILE A 119 -6.34 3.24 -7.23
C ILE A 119 -5.10 3.22 -6.34
N PRO A 120 -3.90 3.52 -6.88
CA PRO A 120 -2.74 3.80 -6.07
C PRO A 120 -2.89 5.18 -5.42
N LEU A 121 -2.28 5.37 -4.26
CA LEU A 121 -2.33 6.62 -3.51
C LEU A 121 -0.93 7.22 -3.42
N PHE A 122 -0.78 8.45 -3.91
CA PHE A 122 0.48 9.18 -3.86
C PHE A 122 0.34 10.45 -3.01
N ALA A 123 1.34 10.69 -2.17
CA ALA A 123 1.60 11.97 -1.53
C ALA A 123 2.77 12.63 -2.28
N GLY A 124 2.47 13.57 -3.19
CA GLY A 124 3.44 14.10 -4.13
C GLY A 124 4.03 12.99 -5.02
N LYS A 125 5.34 12.76 -4.91
CA LYS A 125 6.05 11.74 -5.71
C LYS A 125 6.10 10.34 -5.07
N GLU A 126 5.70 10.21 -3.80
CA GLU A 126 5.81 8.96 -3.06
C GLU A 126 4.50 8.17 -3.09
N LEU A 127 4.60 6.89 -3.45
CA LEU A 127 3.50 5.94 -3.26
C LEU A 127 3.38 5.64 -1.77
N VAL A 128 2.24 5.95 -1.18
CA VAL A 128 1.99 5.78 0.26
C VAL A 128 1.03 4.65 0.59
N GLY A 129 0.30 4.13 -0.40
CA GLY A 129 -0.66 3.06 -0.20
C GLY A 129 -1.54 2.87 -1.43
N ALA A 130 -2.66 2.19 -1.25
CA ALA A 130 -3.70 2.03 -2.27
C ALA A 130 -5.08 1.87 -1.65
N MET A 131 -6.09 2.16 -2.44
CA MET A 131 -7.49 2.03 -2.08
C MET A 131 -8.24 1.23 -3.14
N GLY A 132 -9.18 0.39 -2.72
CA GLY A 132 -10.06 -0.34 -3.60
C GLY A 132 -11.51 -0.20 -3.17
N VAL A 133 -12.39 0.04 -4.14
CA VAL A 133 -13.85 0.08 -3.96
C VAL A 133 -14.48 -1.02 -4.80
N ALA A 134 -15.53 -1.66 -4.26
CA ALA A 134 -16.29 -2.68 -4.96
C ALA A 134 -17.76 -2.64 -4.53
N GLY A 135 -18.67 -2.80 -5.51
CA GLY A 135 -20.11 -2.89 -5.26
C GLY A 135 -20.88 -1.60 -5.46
N SER A 136 -20.28 -0.55 -6.05
CA SER A 136 -20.94 0.73 -6.32
C SER A 136 -21.66 0.78 -7.68
N GLY A 137 -21.85 -0.36 -8.35
CA GLY A 137 -22.53 -0.42 -9.64
C GLY A 137 -21.65 -0.74 -10.83
N GLY A 138 -20.37 -1.04 -10.61
CA GLY A 138 -19.41 -1.43 -11.65
C GLY A 138 -18.05 -0.78 -11.50
N GLY A 139 -17.08 -1.26 -12.26
CA GLY A 139 -15.68 -0.84 -12.08
C GLY A 139 -15.42 0.65 -12.32
N GLU A 140 -16.19 1.31 -13.15
CA GLU A 140 -16.07 2.75 -13.38
C GLU A 140 -16.62 3.56 -12.20
N GLN A 141 -17.80 3.16 -11.69
CA GLN A 141 -18.40 3.77 -10.52
C GLN A 141 -17.52 3.55 -9.28
N ASP A 142 -17.02 2.34 -9.09
CA ASP A 142 -16.09 2.00 -8.01
C ASP A 142 -14.84 2.89 -8.05
N GLU A 143 -14.25 3.08 -9.25
CA GLU A 143 -13.07 3.94 -9.45
C GLU A 143 -13.39 5.41 -9.17
N SER A 144 -14.55 5.91 -9.64
CA SER A 144 -14.99 7.27 -9.36
C SER A 144 -15.15 7.55 -7.87
N CYS A 145 -15.70 6.59 -7.12
CA CYS A 145 -15.81 6.67 -5.66
C CYS A 145 -14.44 6.76 -4.98
N ALA A 146 -13.50 5.91 -5.40
CA ALA A 146 -12.14 5.92 -4.86
C ALA A 146 -11.41 7.24 -5.16
N ILE A 147 -11.53 7.77 -6.36
CA ILE A 147 -10.91 9.04 -6.77
C ILE A 147 -11.41 10.20 -5.90
N LYS A 148 -12.72 10.34 -5.76
CA LYS A 148 -13.32 11.41 -4.94
C LYS A 148 -12.85 11.35 -3.50
N ALA A 149 -12.78 10.16 -2.91
CA ALA A 149 -12.28 9.98 -1.55
C ALA A 149 -10.79 10.38 -1.42
N ALA A 150 -9.95 10.02 -2.39
CA ALA A 150 -8.54 10.41 -2.41
C ALA A 150 -8.36 11.94 -2.49
N GLU A 151 -9.16 12.62 -3.33
CA GLU A 151 -9.16 14.08 -3.48
C GLU A 151 -9.52 14.80 -2.17
N VAL A 152 -10.49 14.29 -1.40
CA VAL A 152 -10.88 14.86 -0.10
C VAL A 152 -9.73 14.89 0.89
N VAL A 153 -8.86 13.90 0.88
CA VAL A 153 -7.70 13.82 1.79
C VAL A 153 -6.40 14.38 1.18
N GLY A 154 -6.46 14.93 -0.05
CA GLY A 154 -5.32 15.55 -0.72
C GLY A 154 -4.31 14.55 -1.28
N LEU A 155 -4.72 13.32 -1.54
CA LEU A 155 -3.90 12.30 -2.22
C LEU A 155 -4.21 12.25 -3.71
N SER A 156 -3.23 11.85 -4.51
CA SER A 156 -3.36 11.75 -5.97
C SER A 156 -3.17 10.31 -6.47
N LEU A 157 -3.66 10.06 -7.70
CA LEU A 157 -3.48 8.77 -8.39
C LEU A 157 -2.15 8.67 -9.13
N ASN A 158 -1.47 9.80 -9.30
CA ASN A 158 -0.23 9.91 -10.06
C ASN A 158 0.80 10.71 -9.26
N ARG A 159 2.06 10.51 -9.60
CA ARG A 159 3.15 11.34 -9.08
C ARG A 159 3.00 12.77 -9.59
N THR A 160 2.96 13.71 -8.67
CA THR A 160 2.89 15.16 -8.95
C THR A 160 4.22 15.85 -8.70
#